data_540bbe705a856cabb1d4bc6d8744b15a
#
_entry.id   540bbe705a856cabb1d4bc6d8744b15a
#
_cell.length_a   1.000
_cell.length_b   1.000
_cell.length_c   1.000
_cell.angle_alpha   90.00
_cell.angle_beta   90.00
_cell.angle_gamma   90.00
#
_symmetry.space_group_name_H-M   'P 1'
#
loop_
_entity.id
_entity.type
_entity.pdbx_description
1 polymer ?
#
loop_
_entity_poly.entity_id
_entity_poly.type
_entity_poly.pdbx_seq_one_letter_code
_entity_poly.pdbx_strand_id
1 'polypeptide(L)'
;METDLSILSLIWGASSLVKVVMLLLLGASFVSWAIIFAKRHLILQVRDDMLIFEDEFWGTDDLTELYNTVSQDFSGKGNVMQSVFEAGFREFMRLREQQGLFPSEILSGSERAMKVALGRSLEALETDLPKLATIGSVSPYIGLFGTVWGIMNSFQALGNVNQATLAMVAPGISEALIATAMGLFAAIPAVIGFNSFSTRIDHIYGRSELFIEEFLAILQRQARD
;
A
#
# COMPACT_ATOMS: atom_id res chain seq x y z
N MET A 1 48.23 13.64 -9.39
CA MET A 1 47.23 12.58 -9.49
C MET A 1 45.93 13.19 -9.00
N GLU A 2 45.09 13.64 -9.92
CA GLU A 2 43.72 14.05 -9.60
C GLU A 2 43.00 12.77 -9.16
N THR A 3 42.61 12.72 -7.91
CA THR A 3 41.72 11.69 -7.43
C THR A 3 40.37 12.00 -8.05
N ASP A 4 40.01 11.28 -9.13
CA ASP A 4 38.68 11.29 -9.70
C ASP A 4 37.69 10.84 -8.63
N LEU A 5 37.10 11.79 -7.90
CA LEU A 5 36.02 11.59 -6.95
C LEU A 5 34.68 11.41 -7.70
N SER A 6 34.70 10.63 -8.77
CA SER A 6 33.42 10.29 -9.41
C SER A 6 32.62 9.36 -8.49
N ILE A 7 31.30 9.55 -8.43
CA ILE A 7 30.41 8.72 -7.57
C ILE A 7 30.65 7.23 -7.85
N LEU A 8 30.91 6.86 -9.11
CA LEU A 8 31.21 5.49 -9.51
C LEU A 8 32.52 4.97 -8.89
N SER A 9 33.59 5.76 -8.90
CA SER A 9 34.88 5.34 -8.30
C SER A 9 34.78 5.19 -6.79
N LEU A 10 33.99 6.04 -6.12
CA LEU A 10 33.69 5.93 -4.69
C LEU A 10 32.89 4.63 -4.37
N ILE A 11 31.89 4.28 -5.18
CA ILE A 11 31.13 3.03 -4.99
C ILE A 11 32.03 1.79 -5.17
N TRP A 12 32.95 1.81 -6.17
CA TRP A 12 33.85 0.68 -6.39
C TRP A 12 34.94 0.58 -5.32
N GLY A 13 35.35 1.70 -4.73
CA GLY A 13 36.34 1.76 -3.64
C GLY A 13 35.79 1.33 -2.29
N ALA A 14 34.46 1.36 -2.10
CA ALA A 14 33.82 1.12 -0.83
C ALA A 14 34.16 -0.25 -0.24
N SER A 15 34.14 -0.33 1.10
CA SER A 15 34.30 -1.58 1.81
C SER A 15 33.19 -2.58 1.44
N SER A 16 33.49 -3.89 1.50
CA SER A 16 32.55 -4.93 1.09
C SER A 16 31.20 -4.84 1.80
N LEU A 17 31.21 -4.46 3.09
CA LEU A 17 29.97 -4.31 3.86
C LEU A 17 29.16 -3.10 3.40
N VAL A 18 29.81 -1.95 3.13
CA VAL A 18 29.13 -0.74 2.62
C VAL A 18 28.54 -1.02 1.24
N LYS A 19 29.21 -1.80 0.38
CA LYS A 19 28.65 -2.25 -0.90
C LYS A 19 27.38 -3.08 -0.74
N VAL A 20 27.37 -4.01 0.21
CA VAL A 20 26.16 -4.82 0.53
C VAL A 20 25.03 -3.92 1.01
N VAL A 21 25.31 -2.95 1.88
CA VAL A 21 24.31 -1.96 2.34
C VAL A 21 23.75 -1.17 1.16
N MET A 22 24.58 -0.67 0.27
CA MET A 22 24.15 0.08 -0.92
C MET A 22 23.28 -0.77 -1.84
N LEU A 23 23.64 -2.04 -2.09
CA LEU A 23 22.86 -2.95 -2.91
C LEU A 23 21.49 -3.28 -2.28
N LEU A 24 21.45 -3.48 -0.98
CA LEU A 24 20.20 -3.67 -0.21
C LEU A 24 19.27 -2.46 -0.36
N LEU A 25 19.79 -1.26 -0.20
CA LEU A 25 19.03 -0.01 -0.32
C LEU A 25 18.55 0.23 -1.74
N LEU A 26 19.37 -0.08 -2.75
CA LEU A 26 18.98 -0.02 -4.15
C LEU A 26 17.82 -1.00 -4.45
N GLY A 27 17.92 -2.23 -3.96
CA GLY A 27 16.86 -3.24 -4.07
C GLY A 27 15.57 -2.78 -3.38
N ALA A 28 15.67 -2.24 -2.17
CA ALA A 28 14.54 -1.68 -1.44
C ALA A 28 13.88 -0.52 -2.19
N SER A 29 14.67 0.38 -2.78
CA SER A 29 14.17 1.47 -3.61
C SER A 29 13.43 0.95 -4.83
N PHE A 30 13.97 -0.04 -5.53
CA PHE A 30 13.33 -0.64 -6.70
C PHE A 30 11.99 -1.29 -6.34
N VAL A 31 11.94 -2.08 -5.25
CA VAL A 31 10.72 -2.70 -4.74
C VAL A 31 9.68 -1.63 -4.37
N SER A 32 10.11 -0.56 -3.70
CA SER A 32 9.24 0.56 -3.33
C SER A 32 8.58 1.19 -4.56
N TRP A 33 9.34 1.52 -5.59
CA TRP A 33 8.80 2.09 -6.82
C TRP A 33 7.86 1.13 -7.55
N ALA A 34 8.19 -0.17 -7.61
CA ALA A 34 7.32 -1.18 -8.22
C ALA A 34 5.95 -1.23 -7.51
N ILE A 35 5.94 -1.23 -6.17
CA ILE A 35 4.71 -1.20 -5.38
C ILE A 35 3.95 0.11 -5.62
N ILE A 36 4.63 1.26 -5.63
CA ILE A 36 4.01 2.57 -5.84
C ILE A 36 3.27 2.63 -7.17
N PHE A 37 3.91 2.20 -8.26
CA PHE A 37 3.27 2.21 -9.59
C PHE A 37 2.09 1.23 -9.67
N ALA A 38 2.25 0.01 -9.16
CA ALA A 38 1.18 -0.99 -9.14
C ALA A 38 -0.04 -0.52 -8.32
N LYS A 39 0.20 -0.01 -7.10
CA LYS A 39 -0.87 0.47 -6.22
C LYS A 39 -1.56 1.73 -6.74
N ARG A 40 -0.81 2.64 -7.33
CA ARG A 40 -1.40 3.84 -7.95
C ARG A 40 -2.43 3.46 -9.02
N HIS A 41 -2.07 2.53 -9.89
CA HIS A 41 -2.98 2.07 -10.95
C HIS A 41 -4.21 1.38 -10.38
N LEU A 42 -4.01 0.43 -9.44
CA LEU A 42 -5.09 -0.31 -8.80
C LEU A 42 -6.10 0.61 -8.09
N ILE A 43 -5.61 1.56 -7.26
CA ILE A 43 -6.49 2.44 -6.48
C ILE A 43 -7.27 3.40 -7.38
N LEU A 44 -6.66 3.87 -8.49
CA LEU A 44 -7.37 4.70 -9.46
C LEU A 44 -8.49 3.93 -10.14
N GLN A 45 -8.21 2.68 -10.59
CA GLN A 45 -9.23 1.81 -11.16
C GLN A 45 -10.39 1.56 -10.18
N VAL A 46 -10.06 1.14 -8.95
CA VAL A 46 -11.10 0.87 -7.94
C VAL A 46 -11.98 2.10 -7.69
N ARG A 47 -11.38 3.29 -7.62
CA ARG A 47 -12.14 4.53 -7.43
C ARG A 47 -13.08 4.81 -8.61
N ASP A 48 -12.60 4.67 -9.83
CA ASP A 48 -13.38 4.95 -11.03
C ASP A 48 -14.50 3.90 -11.20
N ASP A 49 -14.21 2.63 -10.93
CA ASP A 49 -15.21 1.55 -10.93
C ASP A 49 -16.29 1.76 -9.84
N MET A 50 -15.92 2.29 -8.67
CA MET A 50 -16.89 2.63 -7.62
C MET A 50 -17.86 3.72 -8.06
N LEU A 51 -17.36 4.75 -8.74
CA LEU A 51 -18.19 5.85 -9.26
C LEU A 51 -19.17 5.36 -10.31
N ILE A 52 -18.71 4.51 -11.24
CA ILE A 52 -19.57 3.92 -12.27
C ILE A 52 -20.68 3.08 -11.64
N PHE A 53 -20.33 2.22 -10.70
CA PHE A 53 -21.31 1.37 -10.03
C PHE A 53 -22.34 2.18 -9.22
N GLU A 54 -21.90 3.25 -8.56
CA GLU A 54 -22.80 4.11 -7.78
C GLU A 54 -23.82 4.80 -8.69
N ASP A 55 -23.38 5.30 -9.85
CA ASP A 55 -24.30 5.87 -10.84
C ASP A 55 -25.29 4.82 -11.38
N GLU A 56 -24.83 3.59 -11.62
CA GLU A 56 -25.68 2.48 -12.07
C GLU A 56 -26.69 2.07 -10.97
N PHE A 57 -26.25 2.00 -9.73
CA PHE A 57 -27.09 1.64 -8.57
C PHE A 57 -28.22 2.65 -8.37
N TRP A 58 -27.93 3.96 -8.44
CA TRP A 58 -28.93 5.01 -8.27
C TRP A 58 -29.82 5.20 -9.50
N GLY A 59 -29.36 4.76 -10.68
CA GLY A 59 -30.13 4.81 -11.92
C GLY A 59 -31.08 3.63 -12.13
N THR A 60 -31.01 2.59 -11.30
CA THR A 60 -31.77 1.35 -11.45
C THR A 60 -33.03 1.38 -10.56
N ASP A 61 -34.17 0.99 -11.15
CA ASP A 61 -35.45 0.79 -10.42
C ASP A 61 -35.59 -0.65 -9.86
N ASP A 62 -34.87 -1.64 -10.44
CA ASP A 62 -34.93 -3.05 -10.05
C ASP A 62 -33.57 -3.58 -9.58
N LEU A 63 -33.45 -3.76 -8.25
CA LEU A 63 -32.25 -4.30 -7.62
C LEU A 63 -31.99 -5.77 -8.00
N THR A 64 -33.01 -6.52 -8.41
CA THR A 64 -32.85 -7.92 -8.82
C THR A 64 -32.18 -8.00 -10.19
N GLU A 65 -32.54 -7.10 -11.11
CA GLU A 65 -31.88 -7.01 -12.42
C GLU A 65 -30.42 -6.60 -12.25
N LEU A 66 -30.14 -5.59 -11.43
CA LEU A 66 -28.78 -5.15 -11.12
C LEU A 66 -27.96 -6.29 -10.50
N TYR A 67 -28.54 -7.03 -9.55
CA TYR A 67 -27.88 -8.18 -8.92
C TYR A 67 -27.50 -9.25 -9.96
N ASN A 68 -28.40 -9.58 -10.87
CA ASN A 68 -28.14 -10.57 -11.92
C ASN A 68 -27.03 -10.11 -12.86
N THR A 69 -26.98 -8.83 -13.20
CA THR A 69 -25.92 -8.24 -14.04
C THR A 69 -24.56 -8.30 -13.33
N VAL A 70 -24.50 -7.83 -12.09
CA VAL A 70 -23.28 -7.84 -11.28
C VAL A 70 -22.78 -9.26 -11.04
N SER A 71 -23.67 -10.22 -10.76
CA SER A 71 -23.30 -11.63 -10.49
C SER A 71 -22.73 -12.33 -11.73
N GLN A 72 -23.16 -11.94 -12.94
CA GLN A 72 -22.65 -12.51 -14.20
C GLN A 72 -21.30 -11.92 -14.61
N ASP A 73 -21.06 -10.63 -14.32
CA ASP A 73 -19.83 -9.91 -14.64
C ASP A 73 -18.72 -10.13 -13.62
N PHE A 74 -18.94 -10.92 -12.57
CA PHE A 74 -18.00 -11.12 -11.47
C PHE A 74 -16.74 -11.89 -11.91
N SER A 75 -15.88 -11.21 -12.64
CA SER A 75 -14.57 -11.70 -13.11
C SER A 75 -13.49 -11.76 -12.01
N GLY A 76 -13.86 -11.72 -10.74
CA GLY A 76 -12.93 -11.86 -9.59
C GLY A 76 -12.03 -10.65 -9.32
N LYS A 77 -12.14 -9.58 -10.10
CA LYS A 77 -11.46 -8.28 -9.90
C LYS A 77 -12.46 -7.19 -9.48
N GLY A 78 -13.46 -7.59 -8.69
CA GLY A 78 -14.62 -6.79 -8.39
C GLY A 78 -14.31 -5.47 -7.72
N ASN A 79 -15.01 -4.45 -8.17
CA ASN A 79 -15.25 -3.19 -7.49
C ASN A 79 -15.69 -3.46 -6.04
N VAL A 80 -15.13 -2.72 -5.09
CA VAL A 80 -15.45 -2.84 -3.66
C VAL A 80 -16.95 -2.73 -3.41
N MET A 81 -17.63 -1.74 -4.02
CA MET A 81 -19.08 -1.54 -3.87
C MET A 81 -19.90 -2.66 -4.48
N GLN A 82 -19.52 -3.16 -5.64
CA GLN A 82 -20.18 -4.34 -6.24
C GLN A 82 -20.15 -5.56 -5.31
N SER A 83 -18.97 -5.82 -4.71
CA SER A 83 -18.79 -6.92 -3.77
C SER A 83 -19.67 -6.75 -2.51
N VAL A 84 -19.77 -5.52 -2.01
CA VAL A 84 -20.63 -5.16 -0.87
C VAL A 84 -22.10 -5.33 -1.23
N PHE A 85 -22.53 -4.79 -2.36
CA PHE A 85 -23.91 -4.91 -2.85
C PHE A 85 -24.29 -6.37 -3.06
N GLU A 86 -23.47 -7.14 -3.80
CA GLU A 86 -23.73 -8.56 -4.07
C GLU A 86 -23.86 -9.36 -2.78
N ALA A 87 -22.95 -9.17 -1.83
CA ALA A 87 -22.98 -9.89 -0.57
C ALA A 87 -24.23 -9.55 0.27
N GLY A 88 -24.57 -8.27 0.34
CA GLY A 88 -25.75 -7.79 1.08
C GLY A 88 -27.05 -8.25 0.46
N PHE A 89 -27.22 -8.09 -0.85
CA PHE A 89 -28.45 -8.46 -1.55
C PHE A 89 -28.67 -9.97 -1.57
N ARG A 90 -27.61 -10.75 -1.80
CA ARG A 90 -27.66 -12.21 -1.72
C ARG A 90 -28.11 -12.69 -0.35
N GLU A 91 -27.57 -12.12 0.71
CA GLU A 91 -27.95 -12.49 2.08
C GLU A 91 -29.36 -12.05 2.41
N PHE A 92 -29.79 -10.86 1.95
CA PHE A 92 -31.16 -10.38 2.09
C PHE A 92 -32.15 -11.33 1.44
N MET A 93 -31.94 -11.74 0.20
CA MET A 93 -32.83 -12.70 -0.50
C MET A 93 -32.86 -14.04 0.22
N ARG A 94 -31.71 -14.56 0.65
CA ARG A 94 -31.61 -15.82 1.37
C ARG A 94 -32.39 -15.81 2.70
N LEU A 95 -32.28 -14.72 3.46
CA LEU A 95 -32.98 -14.61 4.75
C LEU A 95 -34.46 -14.33 4.59
N ARG A 96 -34.88 -13.62 3.54
CA ARG A 96 -36.30 -13.38 3.22
C ARG A 96 -37.06 -14.68 2.87
N GLU A 97 -36.36 -15.65 2.29
CA GLU A 97 -36.96 -16.99 2.01
C GLU A 97 -37.13 -17.83 3.27
N GLN A 98 -36.47 -17.52 4.37
CA GLN A 98 -36.62 -18.24 5.63
C GLN A 98 -37.85 -17.78 6.39
N GLN A 99 -38.78 -18.72 6.65
CA GLN A 99 -39.98 -18.43 7.42
C GLN A 99 -39.66 -18.14 8.89
N GLY A 100 -40.28 -17.09 9.45
CA GLY A 100 -40.24 -16.81 10.88
C GLY A 100 -39.17 -15.83 11.34
N LEU A 101 -38.41 -15.24 10.43
CA LEU A 101 -37.42 -14.16 10.76
C LEU A 101 -38.16 -12.80 10.81
N PHE A 102 -37.75 -11.98 11.79
CA PHE A 102 -38.19 -10.58 11.84
C PHE A 102 -37.43 -9.73 10.81
N PRO A 103 -38.04 -8.69 10.25
CA PRO A 103 -37.36 -7.77 9.32
C PRO A 103 -36.02 -7.22 9.86
N SER A 104 -35.95 -6.98 11.17
CA SER A 104 -34.71 -6.53 11.82
C SER A 104 -33.57 -7.57 11.77
N GLU A 105 -33.90 -8.86 11.81
CA GLU A 105 -32.91 -9.95 11.73
C GLU A 105 -32.39 -10.10 10.30
N ILE A 106 -33.25 -9.95 9.30
CA ILE A 106 -32.89 -9.96 7.88
C ILE A 106 -31.93 -8.80 7.57
N LEU A 107 -32.26 -7.60 8.02
CA LEU A 107 -31.41 -6.42 7.81
C LEU A 107 -30.06 -6.54 8.50
N SER A 108 -30.06 -7.00 9.76
CA SER A 108 -28.82 -7.21 10.52
C SER A 108 -27.92 -8.28 9.89
N GLY A 109 -28.51 -9.34 9.34
CA GLY A 109 -27.79 -10.37 8.58
C GLY A 109 -27.15 -9.80 7.31
N SER A 110 -27.91 -9.02 6.54
CA SER A 110 -27.46 -8.38 5.32
C SER A 110 -26.32 -7.38 5.59
N GLU A 111 -26.47 -6.55 6.63
CA GLU A 111 -25.44 -5.61 7.07
C GLU A 111 -24.11 -6.31 7.41
N ARG A 112 -24.22 -7.42 8.16
CA ARG A 112 -23.03 -8.22 8.50
C ARG A 112 -22.35 -8.79 7.27
N ALA A 113 -23.11 -9.28 6.30
CA ALA A 113 -22.55 -9.80 5.05
C ALA A 113 -21.85 -8.70 4.26
N MET A 114 -22.42 -7.49 4.17
CA MET A 114 -21.81 -6.32 3.53
C MET A 114 -20.51 -5.90 4.21
N LYS A 115 -20.50 -5.79 5.55
CA LYS A 115 -19.29 -5.44 6.30
C LYS A 115 -18.17 -6.47 6.16
N VAL A 116 -18.49 -7.76 6.08
CA VAL A 116 -17.50 -8.81 5.81
C VAL A 116 -16.93 -8.68 4.40
N ALA A 117 -17.77 -8.41 3.40
CA ALA A 117 -17.33 -8.22 2.02
C ALA A 117 -16.42 -6.98 1.91
N LEU A 118 -16.82 -5.87 2.54
CA LEU A 118 -16.02 -4.65 2.62
C LEU A 118 -14.64 -4.92 3.23
N GLY A 119 -14.60 -5.57 4.40
CA GLY A 119 -13.34 -5.89 5.07
C GLY A 119 -12.38 -6.70 4.21
N ARG A 120 -12.87 -7.72 3.49
CA ARG A 120 -12.06 -8.52 2.56
C ARG A 120 -11.52 -7.70 1.39
N SER A 121 -12.35 -6.82 0.84
CA SER A 121 -11.95 -5.95 -0.27
C SER A 121 -10.86 -4.95 0.16
N LEU A 122 -10.98 -4.39 1.36
CA LEU A 122 -9.98 -3.48 1.92
C LEU A 122 -8.67 -4.19 2.22
N GLU A 123 -8.71 -5.40 2.83
CA GLU A 123 -7.53 -6.22 3.06
C GLU A 123 -6.73 -6.46 1.77
N ALA A 124 -7.43 -6.72 0.66
CA ALA A 124 -6.80 -6.87 -0.65
C ALA A 124 -6.14 -5.55 -1.13
N LEU A 125 -6.77 -4.40 -0.87
CA LEU A 125 -6.21 -3.09 -1.21
C LEU A 125 -5.01 -2.71 -0.35
N GLU A 126 -4.99 -3.10 0.91
CA GLU A 126 -3.90 -2.83 1.87
C GLU A 126 -2.68 -3.74 1.65
N THR A 127 -2.83 -4.84 0.92
CA THR A 127 -1.71 -5.73 0.57
C THR A 127 -0.53 -4.90 0.05
N ASP A 128 0.70 -5.21 0.48
CA ASP A 128 1.95 -4.51 0.15
C ASP A 128 2.18 -3.13 0.82
N LEU A 129 1.17 -2.46 1.38
CA LEU A 129 1.36 -1.23 2.13
C LEU A 129 2.32 -1.39 3.33
N PRO A 130 2.25 -2.48 4.11
CA PRO A 130 3.21 -2.73 5.18
C PRO A 130 4.67 -2.82 4.69
N LYS A 131 4.90 -3.26 3.44
CA LYS A 131 6.25 -3.27 2.85
C LYS A 131 6.78 -1.86 2.61
N LEU A 132 5.92 -0.95 2.09
CA LEU A 132 6.29 0.47 1.94
C LEU A 132 6.58 1.12 3.29
N ALA A 133 5.76 0.86 4.31
CA ALA A 133 5.98 1.36 5.67
C ALA A 133 7.32 0.88 6.23
N THR A 134 7.65 -0.40 6.03
CA THR A 134 8.92 -0.99 6.47
C THR A 134 10.10 -0.38 5.73
N ILE A 135 10.05 -0.27 4.41
CA ILE A 135 11.11 0.37 3.63
C ILE A 135 11.31 1.81 4.09
N GLY A 136 10.22 2.56 4.26
CA GLY A 136 10.26 3.95 4.70
C GLY A 136 10.88 4.15 6.08
N SER A 137 10.57 3.28 7.02
CA SER A 137 11.05 3.39 8.40
C SER A 137 12.46 2.81 8.60
N VAL A 138 12.83 1.74 7.88
CA VAL A 138 14.08 0.99 8.14
C VAL A 138 15.24 1.47 7.27
N SER A 139 14.99 1.89 6.01
CA SER A 139 16.05 2.26 5.07
C SER A 139 16.99 3.37 5.57
N PRO A 140 16.52 4.41 6.29
CA PRO A 140 17.40 5.43 6.84
C PRO A 140 18.39 4.87 7.87
N TYR A 141 17.94 3.90 8.69
CA TYR A 141 18.81 3.27 9.70
C TYR A 141 19.85 2.35 9.06
N ILE A 142 19.47 1.64 7.96
CA ILE A 142 20.41 0.85 7.19
C ILE A 142 21.48 1.76 6.55
N GLY A 143 21.06 2.91 6.01
CA GLY A 143 21.98 3.92 5.50
C GLY A 143 22.92 4.48 6.57
N LEU A 144 22.36 4.82 7.73
CA LEU A 144 23.14 5.29 8.89
C LEU A 144 24.15 4.24 9.36
N PHE A 145 23.76 2.97 9.42
CA PHE A 145 24.66 1.86 9.72
C PHE A 145 25.83 1.81 8.75
N GLY A 146 25.57 1.97 7.44
CA GLY A 146 26.60 2.06 6.41
C GLY A 146 27.58 3.22 6.65
N THR A 147 27.07 4.37 7.10
CA THR A 147 27.90 5.55 7.43
C THR A 147 28.80 5.28 8.64
N VAL A 148 28.24 4.78 9.73
CA VAL A 148 29.01 4.46 10.95
C VAL A 148 30.11 3.46 10.63
N TRP A 149 29.82 2.42 9.87
CA TRP A 149 30.78 1.41 9.48
C TRP A 149 31.89 1.98 8.59
N GLY A 150 31.54 2.77 7.56
CA GLY A 150 32.52 3.35 6.66
C GLY A 150 33.48 4.34 7.34
N ILE A 151 32.92 5.19 8.22
CA ILE A 151 33.73 6.11 9.04
C ILE A 151 34.64 5.32 9.97
N MET A 152 34.15 4.30 10.64
CA MET A 152 34.95 3.45 11.51
C MET A 152 36.12 2.83 10.77
N ASN A 153 35.90 2.26 9.59
CA ASN A 153 36.96 1.68 8.77
C ASN A 153 38.03 2.73 8.34
N SER A 154 37.55 3.94 8.00
CA SER A 154 38.47 5.04 7.63
C SER A 154 39.39 5.42 8.77
N PHE A 155 38.90 5.52 10.00
CA PHE A 155 39.70 5.80 11.17
C PHE A 155 40.61 4.63 11.58
N GLN A 156 40.17 3.37 11.42
CA GLN A 156 41.06 2.22 11.65
C GLN A 156 42.24 2.19 10.71
N ALA A 157 42.04 2.56 9.44
CA ALA A 157 43.17 2.68 8.49
C ALA A 157 44.16 3.75 8.90
N LEU A 158 43.73 4.86 9.52
CA LEU A 158 44.56 5.93 10.01
C LEU A 158 45.43 5.51 11.20
N GLY A 159 44.93 4.64 12.09
CA GLY A 159 45.66 4.15 13.24
C GLY A 159 46.90 3.33 12.91
N ASN A 160 47.03 2.86 11.67
CA ASN A 160 48.16 2.03 11.23
C ASN A 160 49.27 2.80 10.48
N VAL A 161 49.19 4.15 10.43
CA VAL A 161 50.16 4.98 9.68
C VAL A 161 50.80 6.02 10.59
N ASN A 162 52.11 6.25 10.40
CA ASN A 162 52.91 7.20 11.19
C ASN A 162 52.62 8.68 10.86
N GLN A 163 52.05 8.97 9.68
CA GLN A 163 51.65 10.32 9.27
C GLN A 163 50.24 10.28 8.69
N ALA A 164 49.30 10.66 9.53
CA ALA A 164 47.88 10.72 9.17
C ALA A 164 47.59 12.01 8.37
N THR A 165 46.98 11.86 7.19
CA THR A 165 46.51 12.99 6.40
C THR A 165 45.01 12.88 6.13
N LEU A 166 44.34 14.03 6.00
CA LEU A 166 42.91 14.07 5.69
C LEU A 166 42.60 13.41 4.34
N ALA A 167 43.51 13.48 3.39
CA ALA A 167 43.38 12.87 2.07
C ALA A 167 43.24 11.33 2.11
N MET A 168 43.73 10.69 3.17
CA MET A 168 43.63 9.23 3.33
C MET A 168 42.25 8.77 3.79
N VAL A 169 41.52 9.59 4.52
CA VAL A 169 40.16 9.23 5.05
C VAL A 169 39.03 9.83 4.26
N ALA A 170 39.28 10.90 3.48
CA ALA A 170 38.25 11.59 2.71
C ALA A 170 37.43 10.66 1.77
N PRO A 171 38.05 9.72 1.02
CA PRO A 171 37.27 8.78 0.18
C PRO A 171 36.32 7.93 0.99
N GLY A 172 36.78 7.29 2.08
CA GLY A 172 35.94 6.40 2.89
C GLY A 172 34.81 7.12 3.65
N ILE A 173 35.05 8.39 4.05
CA ILE A 173 33.98 9.23 4.60
C ILE A 173 32.95 9.57 3.52
N SER A 174 33.40 9.91 2.31
CA SER A 174 32.49 10.21 1.19
C SER A 174 31.63 9.00 0.81
N GLU A 175 32.24 7.82 0.75
CA GLU A 175 31.51 6.55 0.51
C GLU A 175 30.45 6.28 1.58
N ALA A 176 30.80 6.52 2.83
CA ALA A 176 29.87 6.37 3.96
C ALA A 176 28.66 7.30 3.82
N LEU A 177 28.86 8.58 3.48
CA LEU A 177 27.80 9.55 3.28
C LEU A 177 26.86 9.17 2.13
N ILE A 178 27.38 8.55 1.06
CA ILE A 178 26.57 8.02 -0.05
C ILE A 178 25.60 6.95 0.46
N ALA A 179 26.03 6.07 1.37
CA ALA A 179 25.14 5.04 1.92
C ALA A 179 23.92 5.66 2.65
N THR A 180 24.14 6.72 3.45
CA THR A 180 23.02 7.43 4.09
C THR A 180 22.12 8.12 3.06
N ALA A 181 22.68 8.77 2.06
CA ALA A 181 21.89 9.40 1.00
C ALA A 181 21.02 8.38 0.26
N MET A 182 21.55 7.18 -0.02
CA MET A 182 20.79 6.09 -0.63
C MET A 182 19.65 5.58 0.30
N GLY A 183 19.92 5.52 1.61
CA GLY A 183 18.89 5.16 2.60
C GLY A 183 17.71 6.12 2.59
N LEU A 184 17.99 7.42 2.56
CA LEU A 184 16.97 8.47 2.45
C LEU A 184 16.26 8.44 1.09
N PHE A 185 17.00 8.22 0.01
CA PHE A 185 16.43 8.11 -1.33
C PHE A 185 15.44 6.94 -1.46
N ALA A 186 15.69 5.81 -0.79
CA ALA A 186 14.76 4.68 -0.75
C ALA A 186 13.56 4.97 0.16
N ALA A 187 13.77 5.62 1.30
CA ALA A 187 12.76 5.83 2.32
C ALA A 187 11.72 6.88 1.94
N ILE A 188 12.13 8.02 1.39
CA ILE A 188 11.24 9.17 1.15
C ILE A 188 10.08 8.79 0.22
N PRO A 189 10.30 8.19 -0.97
CA PRO A 189 9.19 7.78 -1.84
C PRO A 189 8.29 6.73 -1.18
N ALA A 190 8.87 5.81 -0.40
CA ALA A 190 8.13 4.76 0.30
C ALA A 190 7.14 5.34 1.32
N VAL A 191 7.59 6.29 2.14
CA VAL A 191 6.73 6.98 3.13
C VAL A 191 5.63 7.79 2.44
N ILE A 192 5.98 8.55 1.41
CA ILE A 192 5.00 9.35 0.65
C ILE A 192 3.96 8.43 0.01
N GLY A 193 4.40 7.33 -0.61
CA GLY A 193 3.51 6.33 -1.21
C GLY A 193 2.59 5.69 -0.17
N PHE A 194 3.14 5.21 0.93
CA PHE A 194 2.37 4.62 2.03
C PHE A 194 1.28 5.57 2.54
N ASN A 195 1.65 6.79 2.92
CA ASN A 195 0.69 7.76 3.46
C ASN A 195 -0.40 8.12 2.45
N SER A 196 -0.02 8.33 1.18
CA SER A 196 -0.97 8.66 0.11
C SER A 196 -1.97 7.53 -0.15
N PHE A 197 -1.50 6.28 -0.17
CA PHE A 197 -2.36 5.14 -0.43
C PHE A 197 -3.25 4.81 0.77
N SER A 198 -2.73 4.86 2.00
CA SER A 198 -3.53 4.69 3.21
C SER A 198 -4.71 5.67 3.24
N THR A 199 -4.45 6.96 3.03
CA THR A 199 -5.52 7.97 3.00
C THR A 199 -6.56 7.69 1.91
N ARG A 200 -6.14 7.21 0.73
CA ARG A 200 -7.09 6.88 -0.34
C ARG A 200 -7.94 5.66 -0.01
N ILE A 201 -7.36 4.65 0.64
CA ILE A 201 -8.10 3.47 1.11
C ILE A 201 -9.10 3.86 2.21
N ASP A 202 -8.71 4.74 3.12
CA ASP A 202 -9.63 5.29 4.14
C ASP A 202 -10.83 6.01 3.50
N HIS A 203 -10.62 6.75 2.40
CA HIS A 203 -11.71 7.37 1.65
C HIS A 203 -12.63 6.32 0.96
N ILE A 204 -12.04 5.26 0.40
CA ILE A 204 -12.81 4.14 -0.17
C ILE A 204 -13.66 3.48 0.91
N TYR A 205 -13.06 3.22 2.09
CA TYR A 205 -13.77 2.69 3.24
C TYR A 205 -14.96 3.55 3.65
N GLY A 206 -14.74 4.85 3.92
CA GLY A 206 -15.78 5.75 4.36
C GLY A 206 -16.93 5.88 3.35
N ARG A 207 -16.62 5.93 2.04
CA ARG A 207 -17.66 5.96 1.00
C ARG A 207 -18.45 4.65 0.93
N SER A 208 -17.79 3.52 1.10
CA SER A 208 -18.45 2.21 1.12
C SER A 208 -19.33 2.02 2.37
N GLU A 209 -18.95 2.58 3.52
CA GLU A 209 -19.82 2.58 4.72
C GLU A 209 -21.09 3.40 4.50
N LEU A 210 -20.97 4.61 3.91
CA LEU A 210 -22.14 5.40 3.56
C LEU A 210 -23.07 4.65 2.60
N PHE A 211 -22.51 4.01 1.58
CA PHE A 211 -23.29 3.17 0.66
C PHE A 211 -24.02 2.04 1.38
N ILE A 212 -23.40 1.35 2.36
CA ILE A 212 -24.03 0.31 3.17
C ILE A 212 -25.25 0.85 3.90
N GLU A 213 -25.13 2.03 4.54
CA GLU A 213 -26.24 2.65 5.27
C GLU A 213 -27.41 3.03 4.34
N GLU A 214 -27.11 3.61 3.18
CA GLU A 214 -28.11 3.96 2.17
C GLU A 214 -28.79 2.72 1.60
N PHE A 215 -28.03 1.69 1.29
CA PHE A 215 -28.56 0.44 0.79
C PHE A 215 -29.45 -0.28 1.82
N LEU A 216 -29.05 -0.30 3.09
CA LEU A 216 -29.87 -0.82 4.18
C LEU A 216 -31.21 -0.09 4.30
N ALA A 217 -31.23 1.23 4.11
CA ALA A 217 -32.46 2.01 4.13
C ALA A 217 -33.42 1.61 2.99
N ILE A 218 -32.89 1.23 1.83
CA ILE A 218 -33.67 0.70 0.70
C ILE A 218 -34.21 -0.69 1.04
N LEU A 219 -33.34 -1.60 1.51
CA LEU A 219 -33.72 -2.95 1.90
C LEU A 219 -34.79 -2.96 3.01
N GLN A 220 -34.70 -2.00 3.95
CA GLN A 220 -35.71 -1.85 5.01
C GLN A 220 -37.12 -1.53 4.49
N ARG A 221 -37.19 -0.76 3.40
CA ARG A 221 -38.50 -0.50 2.73
C ARG A 221 -39.04 -1.77 2.07
N GLN A 222 -38.17 -2.50 1.36
CA GLN A 222 -38.57 -3.76 0.69
C GLN A 222 -38.89 -4.91 1.66
N ALA A 223 -38.35 -4.89 2.88
CA ALA A 223 -38.65 -5.91 3.90
C ALA A 223 -40.00 -5.69 4.59
N ARG A 224 -40.67 -4.55 4.41
CA ARG A 224 -41.97 -4.21 4.97
C ARG A 224 -43.12 -4.54 4.03
N ASP A 225 -42.82 -4.64 2.73
CA ASP A 225 -43.78 -5.04 1.68
C ASP A 225 -43.73 -6.55 1.48
#